data_a09a15e1b257eb7d347736127cb64399
#
_entry.id   a09a15e1b257eb7d347736127cb64399
#
_cell.length_a   1.000
_cell.length_b   1.000
_cell.length_c   1.000
_cell.angle_alpha   90.00
_cell.angle_beta   90.00
_cell.angle_gamma   90.00
#
_symmetry.space_group_name_H-M   'P 1'
#
loop_
_entity.id
_entity.type
_entity.pdbx_description
1 polymer ?
#
loop_
_entity_poly.entity_id
_entity_poly.type
_entity_poly.pdbx_seq_one_letter_code
_entity_poly.pdbx_strand_id
1 'polypeptide(L)'
;MPHPPRICLACGRSFAWRKKWERDWENVKYCSNACKRSGEPGAEARRLERAILDLLDERARTATICPSEAARRVSPDDWRPLMEPVRRAARRLVADGRLEIVQGGRIVEPDHARGPIRLRRPR
;
A
#
# COMPACT_ATOMS: atom_id res chain seq x y z
N MET A 1 -25.05 15.59 0.06
CA MET A 1 -24.56 14.27 0.50
C MET A 1 -23.06 14.25 0.50
N PRO A 2 -22.46 13.87 1.60
CA PRO A 2 -21.04 13.67 1.58
C PRO A 2 -20.69 12.51 0.64
N HIS A 3 -19.59 12.68 -0.05
CA HIS A 3 -19.07 11.62 -0.89
C HIS A 3 -18.13 10.76 -0.06
N PRO A 4 -18.32 9.45 0.02
CA PRO A 4 -17.39 8.60 0.76
C PRO A 4 -16.00 8.68 0.13
N PRO A 5 -14.93 8.64 0.94
CA PRO A 5 -13.58 8.65 0.38
C PRO A 5 -13.32 7.42 -0.46
N ARG A 6 -12.38 7.52 -1.39
CA ARG A 6 -11.98 6.43 -2.25
C ARG A 6 -10.52 6.07 -2.02
N ILE A 7 -10.16 4.86 -2.39
CA ILE A 7 -8.78 4.39 -2.31
C ILE A 7 -8.13 4.53 -3.67
N CYS A 8 -6.97 5.18 -3.71
CA CYS A 8 -6.20 5.33 -4.96
C CYS A 8 -5.71 3.97 -5.43
N LEU A 9 -5.99 3.62 -6.67
CA LEU A 9 -5.58 2.33 -7.24
C LEU A 9 -4.06 2.20 -7.35
N ALA A 10 -3.34 3.31 -7.47
CA ALA A 10 -1.88 3.27 -7.62
C ALA A 10 -1.17 3.21 -6.28
N CYS A 11 -1.48 4.11 -5.35
CA CYS A 11 -0.71 4.26 -4.12
C CYS A 11 -1.37 3.70 -2.86
N GLY A 12 -2.65 3.36 -2.92
CA GLY A 12 -3.37 2.75 -1.80
C GLY A 12 -3.83 3.74 -0.72
N ARG A 13 -3.55 5.03 -0.87
CA ARG A 13 -4.03 6.03 0.08
C ARG A 13 -5.48 6.37 -0.18
N SER A 14 -6.20 6.73 0.86
CA SER A 14 -7.54 7.25 0.68
C SER A 14 -7.49 8.72 0.25
N PHE A 15 -8.49 9.14 -0.51
CA PHE A 15 -8.60 10.54 -0.90
C PHE A 15 -10.06 10.96 -0.89
N ALA A 16 -10.27 12.24 -0.53
CA ALA A 16 -11.61 12.78 -0.38
C ALA A 16 -12.08 13.43 -1.67
N TRP A 17 -13.40 13.52 -1.80
CA TRP A 17 -14.03 14.25 -2.91
C TRP A 17 -13.54 15.69 -2.95
N ARG A 18 -13.34 16.19 -4.18
CA ARG A 18 -13.06 17.61 -4.42
C ARG A 18 -14.02 18.12 -5.48
N LYS A 19 -14.32 19.42 -5.40
CA LYS A 19 -15.26 20.02 -6.34
C LYS A 19 -14.86 19.84 -7.80
N LYS A 20 -13.56 19.80 -8.08
CA LYS A 20 -13.08 19.57 -9.45
C LYS A 20 -13.52 18.24 -10.04
N TRP A 21 -13.98 17.29 -9.18
CA TRP A 21 -14.43 15.97 -9.59
C TRP A 21 -15.94 15.80 -9.58
N GLU A 22 -16.71 16.87 -9.36
CA GLU A 22 -18.16 16.73 -9.15
C GLU A 22 -18.89 16.09 -10.33
N ARG A 23 -18.37 16.22 -11.54
CA ARG A 23 -19.01 15.68 -12.75
C ARG A 23 -18.70 14.22 -13.00
N ASP A 24 -17.56 13.74 -12.49
CA ASP A 24 -17.13 12.38 -12.81
C ASP A 24 -16.53 11.63 -11.63
N TRP A 25 -16.95 11.99 -10.40
CA TRP A 25 -16.46 11.34 -9.19
C TRP A 25 -16.53 9.82 -9.28
N GLU A 26 -17.57 9.28 -9.91
CA GLU A 26 -17.74 7.85 -10.05
C GLU A 26 -16.60 7.19 -10.83
N ASN A 27 -15.92 7.95 -11.68
CA ASN A 27 -14.83 7.47 -12.52
C ASN A 27 -13.46 7.82 -11.98
N VAL A 28 -13.39 8.55 -10.85
CA VAL A 28 -12.10 8.97 -10.29
C VAL A 28 -11.47 7.80 -9.54
N LYS A 29 -10.30 7.35 -10.00
CA LYS A 29 -9.61 6.17 -9.46
C LYS A 29 -8.30 6.52 -8.79
N TYR A 30 -7.78 7.73 -8.97
CA TYR A 30 -6.44 8.11 -8.53
C TYR A 30 -6.47 9.39 -7.73
N CYS A 31 -5.62 9.46 -6.70
CA CYS A 31 -5.59 10.61 -5.80
C CYS A 31 -4.93 11.85 -6.41
N SER A 32 -4.17 11.68 -7.49
CA SER A 32 -3.41 12.77 -8.10
C SER A 32 -3.09 12.47 -9.55
N ASN A 33 -2.63 13.49 -10.28
CA ASN A 33 -2.18 13.30 -11.66
C ASN A 33 -0.95 12.38 -11.74
N ALA A 34 -0.07 12.45 -10.74
CA ALA A 34 1.09 11.57 -10.71
C ALA A 34 0.68 10.10 -10.63
N CYS A 35 -0.29 9.78 -9.76
CA CYS A 35 -0.81 8.42 -9.67
C CYS A 35 -1.57 8.01 -10.92
N LYS A 36 -2.29 8.94 -11.54
CA LYS A 36 -2.98 8.67 -12.79
C LYS A 36 -1.99 8.31 -13.89
N ARG A 37 -0.85 8.99 -13.96
CA ARG A 37 0.19 8.68 -14.94
C ARG A 37 0.83 7.30 -14.69
N SER A 38 1.06 6.94 -13.44
CA SER A 38 1.61 5.61 -13.13
C SER A 38 0.58 4.50 -13.36
N GLY A 39 -0.70 4.81 -13.26
CA GLY A 39 -1.77 3.88 -13.59
C GLY A 39 -1.97 2.75 -12.60
N GLU A 40 -2.69 1.73 -13.02
CA GLU A 40 -2.94 0.55 -12.21
C GLU A 40 -1.64 -0.22 -11.97
N PRO A 41 -1.53 -0.94 -10.84
CA PRO A 41 -0.32 -1.70 -10.52
C PRO A 41 0.02 -2.71 -11.62
N GLY A 42 1.27 -2.65 -12.08
CA GLY A 42 1.79 -3.57 -13.09
C GLY A 42 2.45 -4.78 -12.46
N ALA A 43 3.23 -5.50 -13.27
CA ALA A 43 3.84 -6.77 -12.86
C ALA A 43 4.78 -6.62 -11.66
N GLU A 44 5.63 -5.59 -11.65
CA GLU A 44 6.52 -5.36 -10.51
C GLU A 44 5.75 -5.08 -9.23
N ALA A 45 4.72 -4.23 -9.31
CA ALA A 45 3.88 -3.91 -8.17
C ALA A 45 3.23 -5.18 -7.61
N ARG A 46 2.76 -6.06 -8.49
CA ARG A 46 2.13 -7.32 -8.06
C ARG A 46 3.16 -8.28 -7.45
N ARG A 47 4.39 -8.30 -7.96
CA ARG A 47 5.45 -9.09 -7.34
C ARG A 47 5.78 -8.61 -5.94
N LEU A 48 5.75 -7.29 -5.70
CA LEU A 48 5.97 -6.74 -4.37
C LEU A 48 4.85 -7.12 -3.40
N GLU A 49 3.60 -7.06 -3.85
CA GLU A 49 2.47 -7.52 -3.04
C GLU A 49 2.65 -9.00 -2.68
N ARG A 50 3.00 -9.82 -3.67
CA ARG A 50 3.20 -11.25 -3.45
C ARG A 50 4.36 -11.51 -2.48
N ALA A 51 5.46 -10.76 -2.60
CA ALA A 51 6.60 -10.91 -1.70
C ALA A 51 6.21 -10.63 -0.25
N ILE A 52 5.42 -9.59 -0.01
CA ILE A 52 4.91 -9.29 1.34
C ILE A 52 4.12 -10.48 1.89
N LEU A 53 3.16 -10.96 1.12
CA LEU A 53 2.27 -12.04 1.57
C LEU A 53 3.03 -13.35 1.77
N ASP A 54 3.96 -13.67 0.87
CA ASP A 54 4.75 -14.90 0.98
C ASP A 54 5.66 -14.87 2.21
N LEU A 55 6.30 -13.73 2.48
CA LEU A 55 7.13 -13.58 3.68
C LEU A 55 6.32 -13.80 4.95
N LEU A 56 5.11 -13.25 5.01
CA LEU A 56 4.25 -13.44 6.16
C LEU A 56 3.80 -14.90 6.28
N ASP A 57 3.54 -15.56 5.16
CA ASP A 57 3.15 -16.98 5.16
C ASP A 57 4.27 -17.89 5.66
N GLU A 58 5.54 -17.48 5.49
CA GLU A 58 6.70 -18.25 5.92
C GLU A 58 6.98 -18.11 7.42
N ARG A 59 6.26 -17.27 8.13
CA ARG A 59 6.52 -16.94 9.53
C ARG A 59 5.33 -17.24 10.43
N ALA A 60 5.57 -17.19 11.75
CA ALA A 60 4.49 -17.34 12.72
C ALA A 60 3.40 -16.31 12.46
N ARG A 61 2.15 -16.68 12.76
CA ARG A 61 0.98 -15.86 12.45
C ARG A 61 1.05 -14.43 12.99
N THR A 62 1.69 -14.27 14.17
CA THR A 62 1.80 -12.95 14.82
C THR A 62 3.05 -12.18 14.42
N ALA A 63 3.90 -12.77 13.58
CA ALA A 63 5.15 -12.12 13.19
C ALA A 63 4.90 -10.92 12.29
N THR A 64 5.85 -9.99 12.31
CA THR A 64 5.85 -8.84 11.42
C THR A 64 7.06 -8.90 10.51
N ILE A 65 7.00 -8.16 9.41
CA ILE A 65 8.14 -7.99 8.51
C ILE A 65 8.43 -6.51 8.33
N CYS A 66 9.69 -6.21 7.98
CA CYS A 66 10.07 -4.88 7.54
C CYS A 66 9.80 -4.79 6.03
N PRO A 67 9.31 -3.64 5.53
CA PRO A 67 9.14 -3.47 4.08
C PRO A 67 10.38 -3.78 3.26
N SER A 68 11.58 -3.51 3.80
CA SER A 68 12.84 -3.81 3.10
C SER A 68 13.02 -5.30 2.82
N GLU A 69 12.41 -6.17 3.61
CA GLU A 69 12.51 -7.62 3.36
C GLU A 69 11.83 -7.98 2.04
N ALA A 70 10.68 -7.39 1.76
CA ALA A 70 9.98 -7.61 0.49
C ALA A 70 10.77 -7.01 -0.68
N ALA A 71 11.30 -5.80 -0.49
CA ALA A 71 12.12 -5.17 -1.53
C ALA A 71 13.33 -6.03 -1.87
N ARG A 72 14.02 -6.54 -0.87
CA ARG A 72 15.22 -7.38 -1.06
C ARG A 72 14.88 -8.71 -1.71
N ARG A 73 13.71 -9.25 -1.44
CA ARG A 73 13.29 -10.50 -2.08
C ARG A 73 13.09 -10.31 -3.58
N VAL A 74 12.52 -9.19 -3.99
CA VAL A 74 12.27 -8.90 -5.40
C VAL A 74 13.55 -8.47 -6.13
N SER A 75 14.41 -7.68 -5.47
CA SER A 75 15.64 -7.18 -6.07
C SER A 75 16.78 -7.18 -5.05
N PRO A 76 17.44 -8.32 -4.82
CA PRO A 76 18.46 -8.43 -3.77
C PRO A 76 19.61 -7.43 -3.92
N ASP A 77 20.01 -7.12 -5.14
CA ASP A 77 21.16 -6.27 -5.39
C ASP A 77 20.83 -4.78 -5.47
N ASP A 78 19.56 -4.46 -5.72
CA ASP A 78 19.15 -3.07 -5.91
C ASP A 78 17.76 -2.84 -5.34
N TRP A 79 17.62 -3.06 -4.04
CA TRP A 79 16.32 -3.04 -3.37
C TRP A 79 15.88 -1.65 -2.92
N ARG A 80 16.84 -0.71 -2.70
CA ARG A 80 16.50 0.61 -2.16
C ARG A 80 15.49 1.40 -2.99
N PRO A 81 15.60 1.41 -4.34
CA PRO A 81 14.58 2.09 -5.14
C PRO A 81 13.18 1.50 -5.00
N LEU A 82 13.07 0.26 -4.50
CA LEU A 82 11.78 -0.39 -4.33
C LEU A 82 11.09 -0.06 -3.00
N MET A 83 11.72 0.72 -2.11
CA MET A 83 11.13 0.99 -0.79
C MET A 83 9.80 1.72 -0.89
N GLU A 84 9.70 2.77 -1.70
CA GLU A 84 8.41 3.44 -1.87
C GLU A 84 7.40 2.56 -2.63
N PRO A 85 7.77 1.85 -3.70
CA PRO A 85 6.89 0.86 -4.30
C PRO A 85 6.36 -0.19 -3.33
N VAL A 86 7.20 -0.67 -2.39
CA VAL A 86 6.74 -1.62 -1.35
C VAL A 86 5.72 -0.96 -0.44
N ARG A 87 5.95 0.29 -0.03
CA ARG A 87 4.99 1.00 0.82
C ARG A 87 3.64 1.18 0.11
N ARG A 88 3.67 1.46 -1.19
CA ARG A 88 2.45 1.52 -2.00
C ARG A 88 1.73 0.17 -2.03
N ALA A 89 2.48 -0.89 -2.24
CA ALA A 89 1.94 -2.25 -2.23
C ALA A 89 1.29 -2.56 -0.87
N ALA A 90 1.97 -2.19 0.22
CA ALA A 90 1.43 -2.40 1.56
C ALA A 90 0.11 -1.65 1.75
N ARG A 91 0.04 -0.39 1.32
CA ARG A 91 -1.21 0.38 1.43
C ARG A 91 -2.35 -0.25 0.64
N ARG A 92 -2.06 -0.75 -0.57
CA ARG A 92 -3.09 -1.45 -1.36
C ARG A 92 -3.58 -2.70 -0.67
N LEU A 93 -2.67 -3.47 -0.07
CA LEU A 93 -3.04 -4.69 0.67
C LEU A 93 -3.86 -4.37 1.92
N VAL A 94 -3.54 -3.27 2.61
CA VAL A 94 -4.35 -2.82 3.74
C VAL A 94 -5.77 -2.47 3.28
N ALA A 95 -5.88 -1.76 2.16
CA ALA A 95 -7.18 -1.40 1.60
C ALA A 95 -8.01 -2.65 1.24
N ASP A 96 -7.33 -3.72 0.81
CA ASP A 96 -7.98 -4.99 0.48
C ASP A 96 -8.27 -5.86 1.72
N GLY A 97 -7.92 -5.39 2.92
CA GLY A 97 -8.14 -6.15 4.14
C GLY A 97 -7.16 -7.30 4.36
N ARG A 98 -6.04 -7.32 3.64
CA ARG A 98 -5.08 -8.43 3.66
C ARG A 98 -3.82 -8.14 4.46
N LEU A 99 -3.69 -6.93 5.01
CA LEU A 99 -2.48 -6.51 5.71
C LEU A 99 -2.82 -5.47 6.75
N GLU A 100 -2.01 -5.41 7.82
CA GLU A 100 -2.01 -4.33 8.79
C GLU A 100 -0.64 -3.69 8.84
N ILE A 101 -0.60 -2.37 8.98
CA ILE A 101 0.63 -1.62 9.21
C ILE A 101 0.72 -1.31 10.68
N VAL A 102 1.90 -1.57 11.27
CA VAL A 102 2.12 -1.47 12.70
C VAL A 102 3.31 -0.56 12.97
N GLN A 103 3.19 0.32 13.97
CA GLN A 103 4.30 1.13 14.49
C GLN A 103 4.24 1.07 16.01
N GLY A 104 5.38 0.78 16.62
CA GLY A 104 5.44 0.71 18.08
C GLY A 104 4.45 -0.28 18.68
N GLY A 105 4.17 -1.37 17.98
CA GLY A 105 3.23 -2.39 18.44
C GLY A 105 1.76 -2.06 18.22
N ARG A 106 1.45 -0.93 17.61
CA ARG A 106 0.06 -0.50 17.37
C ARG A 106 -0.25 -0.43 15.89
N ILE A 107 -1.49 -0.81 15.54
CA ILE A 107 -1.98 -0.66 14.17
C ILE A 107 -2.10 0.83 13.86
N VAL A 108 -1.59 1.26 12.70
CA VAL A 108 -1.67 2.65 12.26
C VAL A 108 -2.36 2.72 10.90
N GLU A 109 -3.03 3.85 10.67
CA GLU A 109 -3.66 4.10 9.38
C GLU A 109 -2.59 4.33 8.31
N PRO A 110 -2.73 3.69 7.13
CA PRO A 110 -1.71 3.82 6.08
C PRO A 110 -1.43 5.26 5.69
N ASP A 111 -2.45 6.11 5.68
CA ASP A 111 -2.31 7.51 5.26
C ASP A 111 -1.50 8.34 6.24
N HIS A 112 -1.40 7.90 7.49
CA HIS A 112 -0.76 8.64 8.57
C HIS A 112 0.54 8.00 9.04
N ALA A 113 0.93 6.86 8.47
CA ALA A 113 2.15 6.17 8.88
C ALA A 113 3.37 6.91 8.36
N ARG A 114 4.24 7.36 9.27
CA ARG A 114 5.48 8.06 8.94
C ARG A 114 6.64 7.35 9.63
N GLY A 115 7.80 7.33 8.93
CA GLY A 115 8.97 6.66 9.45
C GLY A 115 8.88 5.15 9.32
N PRO A 116 9.71 4.41 10.09
CA PRO A 116 9.73 2.95 9.98
C PRO A 116 8.41 2.32 10.34
N ILE A 117 7.99 1.35 9.54
CA ILE A 117 6.75 0.60 9.76
C ILE A 117 7.06 -0.90 9.73
N ARG A 118 6.16 -1.69 10.33
CA ARG A 118 6.18 -3.13 10.23
C ARG A 118 4.87 -3.59 9.59
N LEU A 119 4.91 -4.71 8.91
CA LEU A 119 3.75 -5.25 8.21
C LEU A 119 3.37 -6.57 8.87
N ARG A 120 2.07 -6.80 9.03
CA ARG A 120 1.54 -7.94 9.76
C ARG A 120 0.26 -8.45 9.11
N ARG A 121 -0.04 -9.75 9.26
CA ARG A 121 -1.33 -10.29 8.86
C ARG A 121 -2.44 -9.68 9.72
N PRO A 122 -3.63 -9.44 9.16
CA PRO A 122 -4.77 -9.01 9.95
C PRO A 122 -5.18 -10.09 10.95
N ARG A 123 -5.67 -9.66 12.08
CA ARG A 123 -6.17 -10.56 13.11
C ARG A 123 -7.58 -11.01 12.82
#